data_c7106941e2f60f7769429c66c74e7509
#
_entry.id   c7106941e2f60f7769429c66c74e7509
#
_cell.length_a   1.000
_cell.length_b   1.000
_cell.length_c   1.000
_cell.angle_alpha   90.00
_cell.angle_beta   90.00
_cell.angle_gamma   90.00
#
_symmetry.space_group_name_H-M   'P 1'
#
loop_
_entity.id
_entity.type
_entity.pdbx_description
1 polymer ?
#
loop_
_entity_poly.entity_id
_entity_poly.type
_entity_poly.pdbx_seq_one_letter_code
_entity_poly.pdbx_strand_id
1 'polypeptide(L)'
;MILFLTNSNPNLDTATNILIDSFTQAFERLNPTKNAQDSLTEMKKRLNDNDLGKSFYEYLLKSERQIIDFDNPNNNLYEMMAELPYKSFRPDITLFINGLPLVNIEVKQPLAGQGIKEERDRHIKRYKNPENKVFYNLAQIWLFSDDLPYDEKNSDQGVFYSASYSPIFQRFVEADKLDITPPPPKK
;
A
#
# COMPACT_ATOMS: atom_id res chain seq x y z
N MET A 1 -17.70 -3.56 -0.56
CA MET A 1 -17.76 -3.83 0.91
C MET A 1 -16.35 -4.11 1.38
N ILE A 2 -15.87 -3.42 2.42
CA ILE A 2 -14.55 -3.68 3.02
C ILE A 2 -14.77 -4.63 4.21
N LEU A 3 -14.05 -5.75 4.23
CA LEU A 3 -14.07 -6.70 5.34
C LEU A 3 -13.02 -6.31 6.38
N PHE A 4 -13.43 -6.15 7.63
CA PHE A 4 -12.52 -5.94 8.74
C PHE A 4 -12.02 -7.29 9.25
N LEU A 5 -10.71 -7.54 9.11
CA LEU A 5 -10.08 -8.75 9.62
C LEU A 5 -9.70 -8.53 11.10
N THR A 6 -10.34 -9.25 11.98
CA THR A 6 -9.85 -9.39 13.35
C THR A 6 -8.70 -10.40 13.39
N ASN A 7 -7.79 -10.26 14.36
CA ASN A 7 -6.56 -11.07 14.52
C ASN A 7 -6.75 -12.60 14.69
N SER A 8 -7.85 -13.17 14.25
CA SER A 8 -8.09 -14.62 14.27
C SER A 8 -7.39 -15.30 13.07
N ASN A 9 -6.07 -15.26 13.10
CA ASN A 9 -5.14 -16.11 12.33
C ASN A 9 -5.45 -16.28 10.83
N PRO A 10 -5.48 -15.21 10.02
CA PRO A 10 -5.53 -15.39 8.58
C PRO A 10 -4.26 -16.12 8.12
N ASN A 11 -4.38 -16.92 7.04
CA ASN A 11 -3.23 -17.55 6.39
C ASN A 11 -2.33 -16.48 5.77
N LEU A 12 -1.43 -15.95 6.57
CA LEU A 12 -0.56 -14.82 6.25
C LEU A 12 0.85 -15.31 5.91
N ASP A 13 1.36 -14.90 4.77
CA ASP A 13 2.77 -15.08 4.45
C ASP A 13 3.63 -14.11 5.28
N THR A 14 4.38 -14.63 6.24
CA THR A 14 5.15 -13.82 7.20
C THR A 14 6.28 -13.00 6.58
N ALA A 15 6.72 -13.34 5.37
CA ALA A 15 7.77 -12.62 4.66
C ALA A 15 7.24 -11.40 3.89
N THR A 16 5.96 -11.42 3.50
CA THR A 16 5.36 -10.41 2.63
C THR A 16 4.11 -9.77 3.22
N ASN A 17 3.51 -10.37 4.25
CA ASN A 17 2.17 -10.04 4.76
C ASN A 17 1.04 -10.23 3.73
N ILE A 18 1.23 -11.03 2.69
CA ILE A 18 0.17 -11.40 1.75
C ILE A 18 -0.81 -12.36 2.45
N LEU A 19 -2.10 -12.08 2.36
CA LEU A 19 -3.19 -12.97 2.76
C LEU A 19 -3.37 -14.04 1.68
N ILE A 20 -2.81 -15.23 1.89
CA ILE A 20 -2.69 -16.27 0.87
C ILE A 20 -4.06 -16.73 0.37
N ASP A 21 -5.02 -16.97 1.29
CA ASP A 21 -6.34 -17.46 0.93
C ASP A 21 -7.13 -16.41 0.13
N SER A 22 -7.11 -15.16 0.58
CA SER A 22 -7.77 -14.04 -0.12
C SER A 22 -7.15 -13.81 -1.51
N PHE A 23 -5.82 -13.86 -1.60
CA PHE A 23 -5.14 -13.77 -2.88
C PHE A 23 -5.53 -14.89 -3.83
N THR A 24 -5.49 -16.13 -3.35
CA THR A 24 -5.82 -17.32 -4.15
C THR A 24 -7.26 -17.23 -4.67
N GLN A 25 -8.21 -16.95 -3.79
CA GLN A 25 -9.63 -16.81 -4.16
C GLN A 25 -9.86 -15.71 -5.22
N ALA A 26 -9.26 -14.54 -5.01
CA ALA A 26 -9.43 -13.43 -5.96
C ALA A 26 -8.74 -13.73 -7.29
N PHE A 27 -7.52 -14.25 -7.26
CA PHE A 27 -6.74 -14.55 -8.45
C PHE A 27 -7.42 -15.61 -9.34
N GLU A 28 -7.88 -16.72 -8.76
CA GLU A 28 -8.56 -17.79 -9.49
C GLU A 28 -9.90 -17.32 -10.10
N ARG A 29 -10.61 -16.44 -9.40
CA ARG A 29 -11.82 -15.80 -9.94
C ARG A 29 -11.53 -14.93 -11.15
N LEU A 30 -10.46 -14.11 -11.09
CA LEU A 30 -10.07 -13.22 -12.18
C LEU A 30 -9.35 -13.96 -13.33
N ASN A 31 -8.76 -15.12 -13.05
CA ASN A 31 -7.97 -15.91 -14.00
C ASN A 31 -8.30 -17.40 -13.93
N PRO A 32 -9.48 -17.85 -14.41
CA PRO A 32 -9.95 -19.23 -14.19
C PRO A 32 -9.05 -20.35 -14.73
N THR A 33 -8.12 -20.03 -15.64
CA THR A 33 -7.23 -21.02 -16.27
C THR A 33 -5.78 -20.95 -15.75
N LYS A 34 -5.50 -20.12 -14.74
CA LYS A 34 -4.14 -19.89 -14.23
C LYS A 34 -3.99 -20.30 -12.78
N ASN A 35 -2.78 -20.65 -12.40
CA ASN A 35 -2.44 -21.08 -11.05
C ASN A 35 -2.03 -19.88 -10.17
N ALA A 36 -2.68 -19.71 -9.02
CA ALA A 36 -2.39 -18.65 -8.07
C ALA A 36 -0.99 -18.79 -7.45
N GLN A 37 -0.53 -20.01 -7.19
CA GLN A 37 0.79 -20.29 -6.61
C GLN A 37 1.94 -19.85 -7.53
N ASP A 38 1.79 -20.07 -8.85
CA ASP A 38 2.78 -19.61 -9.84
C ASP A 38 2.86 -18.07 -9.85
N SER A 39 1.72 -17.41 -9.74
CA SER A 39 1.65 -15.95 -9.65
C SER A 39 2.29 -15.42 -8.36
N LEU A 40 2.03 -16.06 -7.22
CA LEU A 40 2.67 -15.71 -5.94
C LEU A 40 4.19 -15.88 -6.01
N THR A 41 4.66 -16.94 -6.62
CA THR A 41 6.09 -17.20 -6.78
C THR A 41 6.77 -16.13 -7.63
N GLU A 42 6.16 -15.76 -8.75
CA GLU A 42 6.66 -14.70 -9.62
C GLU A 42 6.63 -13.32 -8.93
N MET A 43 5.57 -13.00 -8.18
CA MET A 43 5.50 -11.77 -7.39
C MET A 43 6.61 -11.70 -6.34
N LYS A 44 6.81 -12.77 -5.56
CA LYS A 44 7.87 -12.82 -4.54
C LYS A 44 9.26 -12.62 -5.14
N LYS A 45 9.51 -13.13 -6.34
CA LYS A 45 10.75 -12.88 -7.07
C LYS A 45 10.92 -11.39 -7.36
N ARG A 46 9.89 -10.73 -7.93
CA ARG A 46 9.93 -9.30 -8.27
C ARG A 46 10.05 -8.40 -7.06
N LEU A 47 9.44 -8.77 -5.93
CA LEU A 47 9.56 -8.04 -4.68
C LEU A 47 10.99 -8.03 -4.12
N ASN A 48 11.84 -8.95 -4.56
CA ASN A 48 13.25 -9.00 -4.20
C ASN A 48 14.18 -8.23 -5.15
N ASP A 49 13.67 -7.68 -6.25
CA ASP A 49 14.45 -6.85 -7.17
C ASP A 49 14.92 -5.54 -6.50
N ASN A 50 16.07 -5.02 -7.00
CA ASN A 50 16.62 -3.77 -6.49
C ASN A 50 16.18 -2.56 -7.34
N ASP A 51 14.90 -2.47 -7.63
CA ASP A 51 14.30 -1.49 -8.55
C ASP A 51 13.22 -0.63 -7.90
N LEU A 52 13.20 -0.58 -6.55
CA LEU A 52 12.25 0.20 -5.76
C LEU A 52 10.78 -0.22 -5.99
N GLY A 53 10.53 -1.49 -6.28
CA GLY A 53 9.20 -2.04 -6.52
C GLY A 53 8.66 -1.82 -7.94
N LYS A 54 9.47 -1.28 -8.86
CA LYS A 54 9.04 -1.02 -10.24
C LYS A 54 8.58 -2.28 -10.96
N SER A 55 9.35 -3.37 -10.89
CA SER A 55 9.01 -4.63 -11.55
C SER A 55 7.73 -5.26 -10.97
N PHE A 56 7.49 -5.08 -9.68
CA PHE A 56 6.24 -5.49 -9.04
C PHE A 56 5.06 -4.62 -9.49
N TYR A 57 5.21 -3.30 -9.50
CA TYR A 57 4.18 -2.39 -10.01
C TYR A 57 3.80 -2.70 -11.46
N GLU A 58 4.80 -2.88 -12.34
CA GLU A 58 4.55 -3.28 -13.72
C GLU A 58 3.83 -4.64 -13.83
N TYR A 59 4.08 -5.55 -12.87
CA TYR A 59 3.41 -6.83 -12.81
C TYR A 59 1.93 -6.70 -12.41
N LEU A 60 1.59 -5.78 -11.49
CA LEU A 60 0.20 -5.49 -11.13
C LEU A 60 -0.62 -4.97 -12.31
N LEU A 61 0.01 -4.25 -13.23
CA LEU A 61 -0.65 -3.64 -14.39
C LEU A 61 -0.79 -4.58 -15.60
N LYS A 62 -0.22 -5.79 -15.55
CA LYS A 62 -0.27 -6.73 -16.70
C LYS A 62 -1.67 -7.30 -16.90
N SER A 63 -2.24 -7.02 -18.08
CA SER A 63 -3.54 -7.55 -18.49
C SER A 63 -3.57 -9.08 -18.69
N GLU A 64 -2.42 -9.69 -18.98
CA GLU A 64 -2.31 -11.14 -19.20
C GLU A 64 -2.58 -11.96 -17.93
N ARG A 65 -2.38 -11.36 -16.75
CA ARG A 65 -2.66 -11.93 -15.42
C ARG A 65 -3.28 -10.84 -14.57
N GLN A 66 -4.57 -10.85 -14.48
CA GLN A 66 -5.31 -9.82 -13.76
C GLN A 66 -5.19 -10.06 -12.26
N ILE A 67 -4.27 -9.34 -11.61
CA ILE A 67 -4.09 -9.35 -10.15
C ILE A 67 -5.12 -8.44 -9.49
N ILE A 68 -5.38 -7.30 -10.11
CA ILE A 68 -6.38 -6.32 -9.72
C ILE A 68 -7.24 -6.01 -10.94
N ASP A 69 -8.55 -6.01 -10.76
CA ASP A 69 -9.47 -5.55 -11.78
C ASP A 69 -9.66 -4.03 -11.64
N PHE A 70 -8.93 -3.27 -12.46
CA PHE A 70 -9.02 -1.82 -12.47
C PHE A 70 -10.24 -1.31 -13.24
N ASP A 71 -10.77 -2.10 -14.17
CA ASP A 71 -11.93 -1.73 -15.01
C ASP A 71 -13.23 -1.91 -14.23
N ASN A 72 -13.32 -2.95 -13.40
CA ASN A 72 -14.45 -3.19 -12.52
C ASN A 72 -14.00 -3.43 -11.07
N PRO A 73 -13.84 -2.36 -10.28
CA PRO A 73 -13.39 -2.47 -8.89
C PRO A 73 -14.22 -3.41 -8.01
N ASN A 74 -15.50 -3.63 -8.33
CA ASN A 74 -16.37 -4.55 -7.58
C ASN A 74 -15.95 -6.02 -7.68
N ASN A 75 -15.11 -6.36 -8.65
CA ASN A 75 -14.53 -7.69 -8.79
C ASN A 75 -13.35 -7.94 -7.85
N ASN A 76 -12.89 -6.94 -7.12
CA ASN A 76 -11.81 -7.12 -6.16
C ASN A 76 -12.34 -7.41 -4.74
N LEU A 77 -11.51 -8.08 -3.94
CA LEU A 77 -11.70 -8.22 -2.49
C LEU A 77 -10.99 -7.06 -1.79
N TYR A 78 -11.68 -6.41 -0.87
CA TYR A 78 -11.12 -5.34 -0.05
C TYR A 78 -11.18 -5.74 1.41
N GLU A 79 -10.03 -5.75 2.06
CA GLU A 79 -9.88 -6.16 3.45
C GLU A 79 -9.02 -5.13 4.18
N MET A 80 -9.17 -5.07 5.50
CA MET A 80 -8.44 -4.14 6.35
C MET A 80 -8.01 -4.83 7.63
N MET A 81 -6.78 -4.54 8.06
CA MET A 81 -6.25 -5.01 9.33
C MET A 81 -5.58 -3.86 10.08
N ALA A 82 -5.91 -3.73 11.36
CA ALA A 82 -5.22 -2.80 12.25
C ALA A 82 -3.97 -3.45 12.82
N GLU A 83 -2.94 -2.64 13.02
CA GLU A 83 -1.72 -3.00 13.73
C GLU A 83 -1.06 -4.30 13.23
N LEU A 84 -1.02 -4.51 11.91
CA LEU A 84 -0.38 -5.68 11.30
C LEU A 84 1.13 -5.63 11.48
N PRO A 85 1.75 -6.54 12.23
CA PRO A 85 3.18 -6.49 12.47
C PRO A 85 3.98 -6.88 11.21
N TYR A 86 5.07 -6.15 10.98
CA TYR A 86 6.09 -6.52 10.01
C TYR A 86 7.47 -6.32 10.63
N LYS A 87 8.16 -7.41 10.90
CA LYS A 87 9.51 -7.38 11.54
C LYS A 87 9.56 -6.44 12.76
N SER A 88 10.21 -5.27 12.62
CA SER A 88 10.45 -4.32 13.71
C SER A 88 9.46 -3.16 13.78
N PHE A 89 8.45 -3.13 12.92
CA PHE A 89 7.45 -2.07 12.92
C PHE A 89 6.04 -2.62 12.62
N ARG A 90 5.05 -1.76 12.80
CA ARG A 90 3.64 -2.14 12.71
C ARG A 90 2.87 -0.91 12.23
N PRO A 91 2.38 -0.88 10.97
CA PRO A 91 1.47 0.15 10.52
C PRO A 91 0.19 0.17 11.34
N ASP A 92 -0.38 1.36 11.58
CA ASP A 92 -1.64 1.47 12.33
C ASP A 92 -2.78 0.80 11.59
N ILE A 93 -2.85 0.98 10.26
CA ILE A 93 -3.86 0.33 9.41
C ILE A 93 -3.19 -0.15 8.12
N THR A 94 -3.49 -1.38 7.71
CA THR A 94 -3.13 -1.93 6.40
C THR A 94 -4.39 -2.26 5.61
N LEU A 95 -4.49 -1.75 4.39
CA LEU A 95 -5.57 -2.09 3.45
C LEU A 95 -5.05 -3.09 2.43
N PHE A 96 -5.85 -4.12 2.20
CA PHE A 96 -5.57 -5.18 1.24
C PHE A 96 -6.50 -5.08 0.05
N ILE A 97 -5.95 -5.31 -1.13
CA ILE A 97 -6.70 -5.53 -2.36
C ILE A 97 -6.31 -6.91 -2.87
N ASN A 98 -7.30 -7.80 -2.98
CA ASN A 98 -7.08 -9.18 -3.37
C ASN A 98 -5.99 -9.87 -2.53
N GLY A 99 -6.01 -9.65 -1.22
CA GLY A 99 -5.04 -10.22 -0.28
C GLY A 99 -3.65 -9.56 -0.28
N LEU A 100 -3.39 -8.56 -1.13
CA LEU A 100 -2.12 -7.84 -1.19
C LEU A 100 -2.16 -6.59 -0.31
N PRO A 101 -1.22 -6.39 0.64
CA PRO A 101 -1.14 -5.23 1.54
C PRO A 101 -0.58 -4.00 0.79
N LEU A 102 -1.43 -3.35 -0.01
CA LEU A 102 -0.99 -2.30 -0.94
C LEU A 102 -1.00 -0.90 -0.35
N VAL A 103 -1.78 -0.65 0.71
CA VAL A 103 -1.88 0.67 1.33
C VAL A 103 -1.64 0.54 2.82
N ASN A 104 -0.75 1.37 3.35
CA ASN A 104 -0.50 1.48 4.78
C ASN A 104 -0.80 2.89 5.25
N ILE A 105 -1.43 3.00 6.42
CA ILE A 105 -1.84 4.27 7.02
C ILE A 105 -1.22 4.37 8.41
N GLU A 106 -0.56 5.49 8.67
CA GLU A 106 -0.05 5.87 9.98
C GLU A 106 -0.85 7.07 10.48
N VAL A 107 -1.39 6.94 11.69
CA VAL A 107 -2.20 7.99 12.32
C VAL A 107 -1.42 8.58 13.50
N LYS A 108 -1.37 9.88 13.61
CA LYS A 108 -0.73 10.59 14.71
C LYS A 108 -1.77 11.39 15.49
N GLN A 109 -1.65 11.35 16.79
CA GLN A 109 -2.50 12.20 17.64
C GLN A 109 -2.01 13.65 17.54
N PRO A 110 -2.90 14.60 17.28
CA PRO A 110 -2.60 16.01 17.41
C PRO A 110 -2.07 16.26 18.82
N LEU A 111 -1.02 16.95 19.04
CA LEU A 111 -0.47 17.29 20.37
C LEU A 111 0.38 16.22 21.09
N ALA A 112 0.64 15.05 20.49
CA ALA A 112 1.45 14.00 21.13
C ALA A 112 2.96 14.26 21.10
N GLY A 113 3.43 15.42 20.66
CA GLY A 113 4.86 15.76 20.55
C GLY A 113 5.62 14.99 19.48
N GLN A 114 4.96 14.11 18.74
CA GLN A 114 5.49 13.39 17.58
C GLN A 114 4.51 13.56 16.43
N GLY A 115 4.82 14.50 15.56
CA GLY A 115 3.97 14.86 14.43
C GLY A 115 4.30 14.09 13.14
N ILE A 116 3.74 14.55 12.04
CA ILE A 116 3.97 14.02 10.69
C ILE A 116 5.45 14.06 10.30
N LYS A 117 6.19 15.08 10.73
CA LYS A 117 7.62 15.21 10.43
C LYS A 117 8.44 14.06 11.01
N GLU A 118 8.23 13.72 12.27
CA GLU A 118 8.92 12.61 12.94
C GLU A 118 8.56 11.27 12.29
N GLU A 119 7.30 11.08 11.88
CA GLU A 119 6.87 9.87 11.19
C GLU A 119 7.50 9.77 9.80
N ARG A 120 7.57 10.86 9.07
CA ARG A 120 8.29 10.91 7.80
C ARG A 120 9.75 10.48 7.96
N ASP A 121 10.45 10.99 8.97
CA ASP A 121 11.85 10.65 9.23
C ASP A 121 12.01 9.17 9.60
N ARG A 122 11.07 8.60 10.36
CA ARG A 122 11.00 7.16 10.64
C ARG A 122 10.75 6.34 9.39
N HIS A 123 9.79 6.75 8.56
CA HIS A 123 9.48 6.10 7.30
C HIS A 123 10.70 6.06 6.37
N ILE A 124 11.42 7.17 6.21
CA ILE A 124 12.65 7.23 5.41
C ILE A 124 13.73 6.28 5.95
N LYS A 125 13.89 6.20 7.28
CA LYS A 125 14.84 5.24 7.90
C LYS A 125 14.44 3.79 7.65
N ARG A 126 13.16 3.45 7.81
CA ARG A 126 12.62 2.11 7.54
C ARG A 126 12.79 1.73 6.07
N TYR A 127 12.49 2.66 5.18
CA TYR A 127 12.64 2.49 3.72
C TYR A 127 14.09 2.21 3.31
N LYS A 128 15.06 2.88 3.92
CA LYS A 128 16.49 2.67 3.65
C LYS A 128 17.06 1.38 4.24
N ASN A 129 16.34 0.69 5.12
CA ASN A 129 16.78 -0.58 5.68
C ASN A 129 16.53 -1.70 4.67
N PRO A 130 17.59 -2.41 4.17
CA PRO A 130 17.44 -3.49 3.19
C PRO A 130 16.51 -4.63 3.64
N GLU A 131 16.40 -4.87 4.94
CA GLU A 131 15.53 -5.90 5.49
C GLU A 131 14.04 -5.63 5.20
N ASN A 132 13.67 -4.36 5.01
CA ASN A 132 12.30 -3.95 4.74
C ASN A 132 11.99 -3.87 3.24
N LYS A 133 12.96 -4.15 2.37
CA LYS A 133 12.84 -4.01 0.92
C LYS A 133 11.57 -4.65 0.35
N VAL A 134 11.31 -5.90 0.68
CA VAL A 134 10.16 -6.65 0.19
C VAL A 134 8.85 -5.95 0.54
N PHE A 135 8.71 -5.48 1.78
CA PHE A 135 7.52 -4.79 2.24
C PHE A 135 7.31 -3.45 1.52
N TYR A 136 8.37 -2.67 1.36
CA TYR A 136 8.30 -1.39 0.66
C TYR A 136 8.10 -1.53 -0.85
N ASN A 137 8.63 -2.59 -1.46
CA ASN A 137 8.38 -2.90 -2.86
C ASN A 137 6.92 -3.36 -3.10
N LEU A 138 6.29 -3.97 -2.09
CA LEU A 138 4.91 -4.44 -2.17
C LEU A 138 3.89 -3.31 -1.92
N ALA A 139 4.10 -2.50 -0.89
CA ALA A 139 3.21 -1.39 -0.55
C ALA A 139 3.26 -0.31 -1.64
N GLN A 140 2.11 0.07 -2.18
CA GLN A 140 2.03 1.06 -3.26
C GLN A 140 1.78 2.48 -2.75
N ILE A 141 1.10 2.60 -1.61
CA ILE A 141 0.74 3.91 -1.03
C ILE A 141 0.95 3.87 0.48
N TRP A 142 1.59 4.92 0.98
CA TRP A 142 1.66 5.24 2.39
C TRP A 142 0.89 6.53 2.66
N LEU A 143 0.01 6.50 3.64
CA LEU A 143 -0.74 7.65 4.11
C LEU A 143 -0.31 7.99 5.53
N PHE A 144 -0.20 9.28 5.81
CA PHE A 144 0.15 9.81 7.13
C PHE A 144 -0.88 10.88 7.49
N SER A 145 -1.51 10.76 8.64
CA SER A 145 -2.53 11.71 9.10
C SER A 145 -2.29 12.09 10.55
N ASP A 146 -2.46 13.34 10.89
CA ASP A 146 -2.51 13.84 12.27
C ASP A 146 -3.94 14.15 12.74
N ASP A 147 -4.95 13.73 11.94
CA ASP A 147 -6.37 13.97 12.23
C ASP A 147 -6.75 15.46 12.31
N LEU A 148 -5.92 16.33 11.76
CA LEU A 148 -6.20 17.75 11.67
C LEU A 148 -6.57 18.14 10.25
N PRO A 149 -7.41 19.19 10.08
CA PRO A 149 -7.74 19.70 8.76
C PRO A 149 -6.51 20.32 8.08
N TYR A 150 -6.58 20.40 6.76
CA TYR A 150 -5.58 21.11 5.99
C TYR A 150 -5.45 22.57 6.47
N ASP A 151 -4.20 23.02 6.70
CA ASP A 151 -3.87 24.42 7.00
C ASP A 151 -2.71 24.89 6.11
N GLU A 152 -2.94 25.91 5.29
CA GLU A 152 -1.89 26.49 4.43
C GLU A 152 -0.73 27.09 5.20
N LYS A 153 -1.00 27.57 6.42
CA LYS A 153 0.01 28.23 7.27
C LYS A 153 0.86 27.22 8.05
N ASN A 154 0.38 25.98 8.16
CA ASN A 154 1.08 24.93 8.88
C ASN A 154 1.41 23.77 7.93
N SER A 155 2.63 23.76 7.42
CA SER A 155 3.10 22.76 6.45
C SER A 155 3.18 21.33 6.99
N ASP A 156 3.12 21.14 8.29
CA ASP A 156 3.28 19.85 8.96
C ASP A 156 1.95 19.28 9.47
N GLN A 157 0.82 19.89 9.07
CA GLN A 157 -0.52 19.50 9.46
C GLN A 157 -1.33 18.95 8.28
N GLY A 158 -2.18 17.94 8.54
CA GLY A 158 -3.10 17.38 7.56
C GLY A 158 -2.76 15.95 7.15
N VAL A 159 -3.09 15.59 5.92
CA VAL A 159 -2.85 14.26 5.36
C VAL A 159 -1.77 14.31 4.29
N PHE A 160 -0.83 13.40 4.37
CA PHE A 160 0.29 13.26 3.45
C PHE A 160 0.32 11.85 2.85
N TYR A 161 0.88 11.71 1.68
CA TYR A 161 1.09 10.41 1.06
C TYR A 161 2.49 10.26 0.47
N SER A 162 2.91 9.02 0.33
CA SER A 162 4.16 8.64 -0.33
C SER A 162 3.93 7.37 -1.14
N ALA A 163 4.44 7.31 -2.36
CA ALA A 163 4.50 6.07 -3.11
C ALA A 163 5.71 5.24 -2.67
N SER A 164 5.62 3.91 -2.72
CA SER A 164 6.66 3.01 -2.22
C SER A 164 8.01 3.17 -2.96
N TYR A 165 7.98 3.41 -4.27
CA TYR A 165 9.19 3.57 -5.09
C TYR A 165 9.77 5.00 -5.06
N SER A 166 9.06 5.95 -4.46
CA SER A 166 9.52 7.34 -4.34
C SER A 166 9.10 7.88 -2.97
N PRO A 167 9.99 7.86 -1.97
CA PRO A 167 9.68 8.31 -0.61
C PRO A 167 9.58 9.84 -0.50
N ILE A 168 9.01 10.47 -1.50
CA ILE A 168 8.69 11.91 -1.50
C ILE A 168 7.29 12.06 -0.92
N PHE A 169 7.21 12.72 0.22
CA PHE A 169 5.94 13.03 0.86
C PHE A 169 5.24 14.16 0.12
N GLN A 170 4.03 13.88 -0.34
CA GLN A 170 3.12 14.85 -0.92
C GLN A 170 2.01 15.14 0.09
N ARG A 171 1.54 16.36 0.14
CA ARG A 171 0.44 16.78 0.99
C ARG A 171 -0.87 16.75 0.21
N PHE A 172 -1.91 16.18 0.79
CA PHE A 172 -3.26 16.36 0.27
C PHE A 172 -3.73 17.78 0.57
N VAL A 173 -4.30 18.42 -0.43
CA VAL A 173 -4.96 19.72 -0.32
C VAL A 173 -6.46 19.54 -0.56
N GLU A 174 -7.26 20.52 -0.16
CA GLU A 174 -8.70 20.50 -0.42
C GLU A 174 -8.99 20.47 -1.93
N ALA A 175 -10.02 19.72 -2.32
CA ALA A 175 -10.30 19.41 -3.73
C ALA A 175 -10.57 20.66 -4.60
N ASP A 176 -11.09 21.71 -4.02
CA ASP A 176 -11.34 23.00 -4.68
C ASP A 176 -10.06 23.79 -5.00
N LYS A 177 -8.93 23.38 -4.41
CA LYS A 177 -7.60 23.97 -4.66
C LYS A 177 -6.72 23.09 -5.57
N LEU A 178 -7.24 21.93 -5.97
CA LEU A 178 -6.57 21.07 -6.93
C LEU A 178 -6.93 21.53 -8.35
N ASP A 179 -5.94 22.04 -9.07
CA ASP A 179 -6.05 22.18 -10.53
C ASP A 179 -5.95 20.80 -11.16
N ILE A 180 -7.10 20.11 -11.25
CA ILE A 180 -7.22 18.76 -11.82
C ILE A 180 -7.29 18.89 -13.34
N THR A 181 -6.31 19.49 -13.97
CA THR A 181 -6.12 19.36 -15.40
C THR A 181 -5.46 17.99 -15.65
N PRO A 182 -6.16 17.05 -16.28
CA PRO A 182 -5.53 15.77 -16.62
C PRO A 182 -4.31 16.05 -17.52
N PRO A 183 -3.19 15.34 -17.33
CA PRO A 183 -2.04 15.52 -18.20
C PRO A 183 -2.46 15.25 -19.65
N PRO A 184 -1.94 16.02 -20.62
CA PRO A 184 -2.27 15.83 -22.02
C PRO A 184 -1.96 14.40 -22.44
N PRO A 185 -2.79 13.77 -23.30
CA PRO A 185 -2.56 12.42 -23.77
C PRO A 185 -1.16 12.33 -24.39
N LYS A 186 -0.39 11.35 -23.95
CA LYS A 186 0.92 11.07 -24.55
C LYS A 186 0.73 10.77 -26.03
N LYS A 187 1.34 11.58 -26.89
CA LYS A 187 1.42 11.34 -28.34
C LYS A 187 2.30 10.13 -28.62
#